data_b38890c2928ffbc0f2e4f08ddcc29887
#
_entry.id   b38890c2928ffbc0f2e4f08ddcc29887
#
_cell.length_a   1.000
_cell.length_b   1.000
_cell.length_c   1.000
_cell.angle_alpha   90.00
_cell.angle_beta   90.00
_cell.angle_gamma   90.00
#
_symmetry.space_group_name_H-M   'P 1'
#
loop_
_entity.id
_entity.type
_entity.pdbx_description
1 polymer ?
#
loop_
_entity_poly.entity_id
_entity_poly.type
_entity_poly.pdbx_seq_one_letter_code
_entity_poly.pdbx_strand_id
1 'polypeptide(L)'
;IYTSELVDQNQDTKAYFDSFKNDFPQDKTFIWTGPKVISEELNDEVDKDLKDMEDSNIAVWDNYFTVDSCPEVLNYSYFDHLDIQYLKKKEMYFINLTGMAYTDNLIINTFGHFLNGKTISFEELLKENKLDKNLIELIHLFNPKNKLKITDAENMKIKKILKEWFSPLKNEWYPYLHYLKKRGEK
;
A
#
# COMPACT_ATOMS: atom_id res chain seq x y z
N ILE A 1 15.95 4.33 9.87
CA ILE A 1 16.08 5.77 9.59
C ILE A 1 15.03 6.15 8.58
N TYR A 2 14.34 7.20 8.88
CA TYR A 2 13.21 7.70 8.11
C TYR A 2 13.71 8.81 7.20
N THR A 3 13.83 8.54 5.93
CA THR A 3 14.35 9.50 4.93
C THR A 3 13.26 9.96 3.97
N SER A 4 11.99 9.97 4.41
CA SER A 4 10.85 10.31 3.58
C SER A 4 11.00 11.63 2.83
N GLU A 5 10.27 11.80 1.76
CA GLU A 5 9.90 13.01 0.99
C GLU A 5 10.92 14.18 0.89
N LEU A 6 11.98 14.16 1.69
CA LEU A 6 12.90 15.28 1.85
C LEU A 6 14.17 15.14 1.01
N VAL A 7 14.46 13.96 0.49
CA VAL A 7 15.72 13.68 -0.22
C VAL A 7 15.87 14.51 -1.48
N ASP A 8 14.78 14.81 -2.18
CA ASP A 8 14.80 15.56 -3.43
C ASP A 8 14.48 17.05 -3.30
N GLN A 9 14.07 17.54 -2.12
CA GLN A 9 13.50 18.87 -1.99
C GLN A 9 14.45 19.94 -1.42
N ASN A 10 15.57 19.51 -0.81
CA ASN A 10 16.48 20.43 -0.14
C ASN A 10 17.92 19.94 -0.26
N GLN A 11 18.85 20.83 -0.67
CA GLN A 11 20.26 20.52 -0.79
C GLN A 11 20.89 20.03 0.54
N ASP A 12 20.48 20.59 1.66
CA ASP A 12 21.01 20.20 2.98
C ASP A 12 20.59 18.77 3.33
N THR A 13 19.35 18.39 2.99
CA THR A 13 18.85 17.03 3.21
C THR A 13 19.55 16.02 2.31
N LYS A 14 19.84 16.39 1.07
CA LYS A 14 20.60 15.56 0.14
C LYS A 14 22.03 15.35 0.66
N ALA A 15 22.72 16.42 1.09
CA ALA A 15 24.07 16.33 1.63
C ALA A 15 24.13 15.45 2.88
N TYR A 16 23.15 15.56 3.77
CA TYR A 16 23.01 14.69 4.94
C TYR A 16 22.83 13.24 4.53
N PHE A 17 21.96 12.95 3.58
CA PHE A 17 21.70 11.60 3.11
C PHE A 17 22.91 10.98 2.41
N ASP A 18 23.61 11.75 1.57
CA ASP A 18 24.85 11.32 0.91
C ASP A 18 25.96 11.01 1.94
N SER A 19 26.12 11.86 2.96
CA SER A 19 27.04 11.60 4.09
C SER A 19 26.67 10.32 4.83
N PHE A 20 25.38 10.16 5.13
CA PHE A 20 24.87 8.96 5.80
C PHE A 20 25.17 7.67 5.01
N LYS A 21 24.94 7.66 3.69
CA LYS A 21 25.26 6.50 2.85
C LYS A 21 26.74 6.12 2.90
N ASN A 22 27.62 7.10 2.86
CA ASN A 22 29.07 6.88 2.88
C ASN A 22 29.57 6.29 4.20
N ASP A 23 28.92 6.66 5.31
CA ASP A 23 29.30 6.27 6.66
C ASP A 23 28.46 5.07 7.19
N PHE A 24 27.56 4.51 6.37
CA PHE A 24 26.67 3.43 6.81
C PHE A 24 27.46 2.15 7.09
N PRO A 25 27.41 1.60 8.32
CA PRO A 25 28.13 0.38 8.67
C PRO A 25 27.64 -0.82 7.86
N GLN A 26 28.58 -1.57 7.29
CA GLN A 26 28.29 -2.75 6.45
C GLN A 26 27.60 -3.89 7.20
N ASP A 27 27.70 -3.93 8.54
CA ASP A 27 27.07 -4.94 9.40
C ASP A 27 25.65 -4.55 9.86
N LYS A 28 25.11 -3.45 9.35
CA LYS A 28 23.78 -2.93 9.68
C LYS A 28 22.82 -3.04 8.52
N THR A 29 21.55 -3.20 8.84
CA THR A 29 20.47 -3.17 7.87
C THR A 29 19.81 -1.79 7.86
N PHE A 30 19.74 -1.20 6.69
CA PHE A 30 19.02 0.05 6.46
C PHE A 30 17.55 -0.25 6.18
N ILE A 31 16.64 0.32 6.98
CA ILE A 31 15.20 0.19 6.75
C ILE A 31 14.75 1.37 5.88
N TRP A 32 14.23 1.07 4.71
CA TRP A 32 13.85 2.02 3.67
C TRP A 32 12.35 1.95 3.35
N THR A 33 11.67 3.08 3.39
CA THR A 33 10.24 3.19 3.07
C THR A 33 9.97 3.56 1.60
N GLY A 34 11.02 3.68 0.80
CA GLY A 34 10.95 4.33 -0.50
C GLY A 34 11.14 5.85 -0.40
N PRO A 35 11.12 6.58 -1.52
CA PRO A 35 11.34 8.03 -1.57
C PRO A 35 10.23 8.84 -0.90
N LYS A 36 9.09 8.22 -0.61
CA LYS A 36 7.95 8.80 0.10
C LYS A 36 7.56 7.90 1.27
N VAL A 37 6.89 8.48 2.28
CA VAL A 37 6.36 7.74 3.43
C VAL A 37 5.42 6.62 2.98
N ILE A 38 4.53 6.93 2.05
CA ILE A 38 3.62 5.97 1.40
C ILE A 38 4.02 5.92 -0.06
N SER A 39 4.82 4.93 -0.44
CA SER A 39 5.25 4.75 -1.82
C SER A 39 4.14 4.10 -2.64
N GLU A 40 3.76 4.76 -3.73
CA GLU A 40 2.82 4.23 -4.72
C GLU A 40 3.47 3.21 -5.65
N GLU A 41 4.82 3.14 -5.65
CA GLU A 41 5.62 2.18 -6.41
C GLU A 41 6.87 1.80 -5.63
N LEU A 42 7.18 0.50 -5.63
CA LEU A 42 8.39 -0.11 -5.10
C LEU A 42 9.00 -0.97 -6.21
N ASN A 43 10.07 -0.46 -6.82
CA ASN A 43 10.80 -1.06 -7.94
C ASN A 43 12.26 -0.58 -7.93
N ASP A 44 13.08 -1.05 -8.85
CA ASP A 44 14.52 -0.70 -8.90
C ASP A 44 14.78 0.82 -9.08
N GLU A 45 13.84 1.57 -9.64
CA GLU A 45 14.00 3.02 -9.85
C GLU A 45 13.91 3.81 -8.55
N VAL A 46 13.12 3.33 -7.57
CA VAL A 46 12.98 4.03 -6.28
C VAL A 46 14.23 3.92 -5.41
N ASP A 47 15.09 2.96 -5.71
CA ASP A 47 16.35 2.74 -4.99
C ASP A 47 17.55 3.40 -5.67
N LYS A 48 17.34 4.15 -6.77
CA LYS A 48 18.45 4.76 -7.51
C LYS A 48 19.36 5.64 -6.65
N ASP A 49 18.80 6.27 -5.62
CA ASP A 49 19.55 7.10 -4.68
C ASP A 49 20.32 6.28 -3.63
N LEU A 50 20.06 4.96 -3.56
CA LEU A 50 20.75 4.01 -2.68
C LEU A 50 21.78 3.14 -3.42
N LYS A 51 22.14 3.49 -4.66
CA LYS A 51 23.01 2.67 -5.54
C LYS A 51 24.37 2.31 -4.94
N ASP A 52 24.86 3.14 -4.03
CA ASP A 52 26.14 2.93 -3.37
C ASP A 52 26.03 1.99 -2.14
N MET A 53 24.82 1.55 -1.80
CA MET A 53 24.55 0.58 -0.75
C MET A 53 24.29 -0.80 -1.37
N GLU A 54 24.84 -1.83 -0.77
CA GLU A 54 24.56 -3.21 -1.18
C GLU A 54 23.08 -3.54 -0.90
N ASP A 55 22.42 -4.18 -1.86
CA ASP A 55 21.00 -4.57 -1.75
C ASP A 55 20.70 -5.44 -0.53
N SER A 56 21.66 -6.27 -0.13
CA SER A 56 21.57 -7.12 1.07
C SER A 56 21.45 -6.33 2.38
N ASN A 57 21.85 -5.06 2.38
CA ASN A 57 21.77 -4.19 3.56
C ASN A 57 20.49 -3.35 3.60
N ILE A 58 19.57 -3.55 2.64
CA ILE A 58 18.32 -2.79 2.55
C ILE A 58 17.14 -3.68 2.86
N ALA A 59 16.43 -3.34 3.92
CA ALA A 59 15.11 -3.89 4.23
C ALA A 59 14.03 -2.89 3.84
N VAL A 60 13.04 -3.33 3.08
CA VAL A 60 11.92 -2.47 2.68
C VAL A 60 10.84 -2.47 3.74
N TRP A 61 10.39 -1.29 4.14
CA TRP A 61 9.24 -1.08 5.00
C TRP A 61 8.10 -0.45 4.19
N ASP A 62 7.16 -1.28 3.76
CA ASP A 62 6.04 -0.85 2.93
C ASP A 62 4.90 -0.27 3.78
N ASN A 63 4.64 1.02 3.60
CA ASN A 63 3.56 1.75 4.24
C ASN A 63 2.30 1.88 3.37
N TYR A 64 2.19 1.13 2.27
CA TYR A 64 1.08 1.29 1.33
C TYR A 64 -0.29 1.08 1.97
N PHE A 65 -0.41 0.09 2.85
CA PHE A 65 -1.68 -0.31 3.45
C PHE A 65 -2.00 0.38 4.78
N THR A 66 -1.02 0.99 5.43
CA THR A 66 -1.23 1.56 6.77
C THR A 66 -2.23 2.72 6.75
N VAL A 67 -2.96 2.87 7.85
CA VAL A 67 -3.93 3.95 8.05
C VAL A 67 -3.54 4.88 9.21
N ASP A 68 -2.35 4.71 9.77
CA ASP A 68 -1.87 5.47 10.94
C ASP A 68 -1.67 6.96 10.64
N SER A 69 -1.12 7.27 9.46
CA SER A 69 -0.87 8.66 9.03
C SER A 69 -2.06 9.32 8.33
N CYS A 70 -2.95 8.52 7.74
CA CYS A 70 -4.11 8.97 6.99
C CYS A 70 -5.36 8.16 7.38
N PRO A 71 -5.90 8.34 8.58
CA PRO A 71 -6.94 7.48 9.13
C PRO A 71 -8.29 7.54 8.39
N GLU A 72 -8.45 8.48 7.46
CA GLU A 72 -9.64 8.59 6.60
C GLU A 72 -9.52 7.84 5.28
N VAL A 73 -8.33 7.34 4.94
CA VAL A 73 -8.03 6.71 3.66
C VAL A 73 -7.55 5.28 3.90
N LEU A 74 -8.21 4.32 3.29
CA LEU A 74 -7.77 2.94 3.20
C LEU A 74 -7.23 2.71 1.79
N ASN A 75 -5.96 2.31 1.68
CA ASN A 75 -5.38 1.86 0.43
C ASN A 75 -5.49 0.34 0.35
N TYR A 76 -6.02 -0.16 -0.76
CA TYR A 76 -6.08 -1.58 -1.02
C TYR A 76 -6.01 -1.85 -2.53
N SER A 77 -5.09 -2.71 -2.93
CA SER A 77 -4.94 -3.17 -4.31
C SER A 77 -4.29 -4.56 -4.33
N TYR A 78 -4.09 -5.10 -5.53
CA TYR A 78 -3.41 -6.38 -5.73
C TYR A 78 -1.88 -6.27 -5.72
N PHE A 79 -1.31 -5.49 -4.84
CA PHE A 79 0.14 -5.22 -4.81
C PHE A 79 0.67 -4.61 -6.12
N ASP A 80 -0.18 -3.82 -6.81
CA ASP A 80 0.19 -3.14 -8.08
C ASP A 80 1.30 -2.11 -7.90
N HIS A 81 1.64 -1.79 -6.66
CA HIS A 81 2.73 -0.89 -6.28
C HIS A 81 4.07 -1.60 -6.11
N LEU A 82 4.10 -2.94 -6.11
CA LEU A 82 5.29 -3.74 -5.80
C LEU A 82 5.71 -4.59 -7.01
N ASP A 83 6.96 -4.42 -7.44
CA ASP A 83 7.58 -5.30 -8.43
C ASP A 83 8.10 -6.56 -7.72
N ILE A 84 7.66 -7.74 -8.16
CA ILE A 84 8.10 -9.03 -7.62
C ILE A 84 9.60 -9.28 -7.85
N GLN A 85 10.20 -8.77 -8.92
CA GLN A 85 11.62 -8.93 -9.17
C GLN A 85 12.45 -8.02 -8.25
N TYR A 86 11.94 -6.82 -7.97
CA TYR A 86 12.50 -5.94 -6.96
C TYR A 86 12.48 -6.60 -5.58
N LEU A 87 11.33 -7.14 -5.16
CA LEU A 87 11.19 -7.82 -3.89
C LEU A 87 12.18 -8.97 -3.70
N LYS A 88 12.41 -9.78 -4.74
CA LYS A 88 13.34 -10.91 -4.70
C LYS A 88 14.81 -10.54 -4.48
N LYS A 89 15.17 -9.28 -4.68
CA LYS A 89 16.52 -8.76 -4.44
C LYS A 89 16.71 -8.28 -3.00
N LYS A 90 15.62 -8.15 -2.23
CA LYS A 90 15.68 -7.63 -0.87
C LYS A 90 15.86 -8.75 0.14
N GLU A 91 16.71 -8.55 1.12
CA GLU A 91 16.91 -9.49 2.22
C GLU A 91 15.67 -9.60 3.10
N MET A 92 15.01 -8.45 3.35
CA MET A 92 13.83 -8.36 4.19
C MET A 92 12.79 -7.41 3.59
N TYR A 93 11.53 -7.77 3.77
CA TYR A 93 10.38 -6.95 3.40
C TYR A 93 9.35 -6.97 4.53
N PHE A 94 8.99 -5.79 4.98
CA PHE A 94 8.01 -5.58 6.04
C PHE A 94 6.79 -4.86 5.47
N ILE A 95 5.60 -5.35 5.77
CA ILE A 95 4.34 -4.69 5.44
C ILE A 95 3.82 -4.03 6.72
N ASN A 96 3.69 -2.69 6.69
CA ASN A 96 2.98 -1.97 7.74
C ASN A 96 1.47 -2.10 7.48
N LEU A 97 0.84 -2.97 8.25
CA LEU A 97 -0.58 -3.30 8.12
C LEU A 97 -1.49 -2.22 8.73
N THR A 98 -2.79 -2.40 8.59
CA THR A 98 -3.80 -1.42 9.03
C THR A 98 -4.08 -1.45 10.53
N GLY A 99 -3.76 -2.55 11.21
CA GLY A 99 -4.19 -2.83 12.60
C GLY A 99 -5.64 -3.32 12.70
N MET A 100 -6.32 -3.55 11.58
CA MET A 100 -7.69 -4.06 11.50
C MET A 100 -7.66 -5.55 11.11
N ALA A 101 -8.07 -6.44 12.02
CA ALA A 101 -7.82 -7.87 11.93
C ALA A 101 -8.32 -8.53 10.64
N TYR A 102 -9.52 -8.19 10.17
CA TYR A 102 -10.09 -8.79 8.95
C TYR A 102 -9.48 -8.19 7.68
N THR A 103 -9.16 -6.90 7.71
CA THR A 103 -8.47 -6.20 6.61
C THR A 103 -7.05 -6.73 6.48
N ASP A 104 -6.33 -6.87 7.59
CA ASP A 104 -4.96 -7.37 7.61
C ASP A 104 -4.89 -8.82 7.12
N ASN A 105 -5.84 -9.66 7.51
CA ASN A 105 -5.96 -11.03 6.98
C ASN A 105 -6.19 -11.02 5.45
N LEU A 106 -7.04 -10.13 4.95
CA LEU A 106 -7.27 -9.99 3.51
C LEU A 106 -5.99 -9.54 2.78
N ILE A 107 -5.23 -8.59 3.34
CA ILE A 107 -3.95 -8.12 2.78
C ILE A 107 -2.94 -9.27 2.74
N ILE A 108 -2.79 -10.01 3.84
CA ILE A 108 -1.87 -11.16 3.93
C ILE A 108 -2.24 -12.25 2.93
N ASN A 109 -3.52 -12.58 2.78
CA ASN A 109 -3.98 -13.53 1.77
C ASN A 109 -3.65 -13.05 0.35
N THR A 110 -3.88 -11.77 0.06
CA THR A 110 -3.55 -11.17 -1.24
C THR A 110 -2.05 -11.22 -1.49
N PHE A 111 -1.22 -10.95 -0.48
CA PHE A 111 0.23 -11.04 -0.59
C PHE A 111 0.70 -12.48 -0.86
N GLY A 112 0.12 -13.46 -0.16
CA GLY A 112 0.41 -14.86 -0.42
C GLY A 112 0.14 -15.28 -1.87
N HIS A 113 -0.99 -14.85 -2.43
CA HIS A 113 -1.31 -15.07 -3.85
C HIS A 113 -0.35 -14.32 -4.79
N PHE A 114 0.01 -13.09 -4.47
CA PHE A 114 0.99 -12.31 -5.23
C PHE A 114 2.35 -13.00 -5.28
N LEU A 115 2.87 -13.49 -4.15
CA LEU A 115 4.16 -14.17 -4.06
C LEU A 115 4.18 -15.50 -4.83
N ASN A 116 3.08 -16.25 -4.82
CA ASN A 116 2.97 -17.55 -5.46
C ASN A 116 2.66 -17.46 -6.98
N GLY A 117 2.67 -16.25 -7.56
CA GLY A 117 2.51 -16.05 -9.01
C GLY A 117 1.11 -16.41 -9.55
N LYS A 118 0.10 -16.38 -8.69
CA LYS A 118 -1.34 -16.52 -8.98
C LYS A 118 -1.81 -17.73 -9.75
N THR A 119 -2.70 -18.43 -9.09
CA THR A 119 -3.57 -19.41 -9.74
C THR A 119 -4.97 -18.87 -10.03
N ILE A 120 -5.37 -17.77 -9.38
CA ILE A 120 -6.69 -17.14 -9.51
C ILE A 120 -6.58 -15.63 -9.78
N SER A 121 -7.62 -15.05 -10.35
CA SER A 121 -7.71 -13.60 -10.56
C SER A 121 -7.93 -12.86 -9.24
N PHE A 122 -7.64 -11.54 -9.23
CA PHE A 122 -7.90 -10.70 -8.05
C PHE A 122 -9.38 -10.71 -7.67
N GLU A 123 -10.28 -10.68 -8.66
CA GLU A 123 -11.72 -10.76 -8.43
C GLU A 123 -12.13 -12.08 -7.76
N GLU A 124 -11.56 -13.21 -8.21
CA GLU A 124 -11.83 -14.52 -7.59
C GLU A 124 -11.33 -14.56 -6.15
N LEU A 125 -10.11 -14.04 -5.88
CA LEU A 125 -9.57 -13.92 -4.53
C LEU A 125 -10.51 -13.14 -3.61
N LEU A 126 -11.06 -12.01 -4.08
CA LEU A 126 -11.99 -11.21 -3.30
C LEU A 126 -13.33 -11.94 -3.04
N LYS A 127 -13.81 -12.73 -4.01
CA LYS A 127 -15.00 -13.58 -3.83
C LYS A 127 -14.75 -14.71 -2.80
N GLU A 128 -13.60 -15.36 -2.84
CA GLU A 128 -13.20 -16.37 -1.86
C GLU A 128 -13.14 -15.80 -0.44
N ASN A 129 -12.69 -14.55 -0.30
CA ASN A 129 -12.71 -13.81 0.96
C ASN A 129 -14.09 -13.21 1.32
N LYS A 130 -15.15 -13.58 0.57
CA LYS A 130 -16.56 -13.21 0.84
C LYS A 130 -16.84 -11.71 0.84
N LEU A 131 -16.11 -10.94 0.03
CA LEU A 131 -16.45 -9.55 -0.20
C LEU A 131 -17.80 -9.42 -0.94
N ASP A 132 -18.54 -8.35 -0.63
CA ASP A 132 -19.76 -8.01 -1.35
C ASP A 132 -19.45 -7.74 -2.84
N LYS A 133 -20.32 -8.23 -3.74
CA LYS A 133 -20.10 -8.08 -5.19
C LYS A 133 -20.01 -6.61 -5.63
N ASN A 134 -20.79 -5.72 -5.02
CA ASN A 134 -20.72 -4.30 -5.37
C ASN A 134 -19.40 -3.69 -4.86
N LEU A 135 -18.87 -4.18 -3.74
CA LEU A 135 -17.56 -3.76 -3.24
C LEU A 135 -16.43 -4.24 -4.16
N ILE A 136 -16.50 -5.48 -4.65
CA ILE A 136 -15.54 -6.01 -5.62
C ILE A 136 -15.50 -5.12 -6.88
N GLU A 137 -16.64 -4.72 -7.41
CA GLU A 137 -16.73 -3.81 -8.55
C GLU A 137 -16.16 -2.41 -8.26
N LEU A 138 -16.14 -1.99 -6.99
CA LEU A 138 -15.64 -0.69 -6.52
C LEU A 138 -14.23 -0.74 -5.92
N ILE A 139 -13.59 -1.91 -5.92
CA ILE A 139 -12.29 -2.09 -5.25
C ILE A 139 -11.21 -1.14 -5.78
N HIS A 140 -11.32 -0.74 -7.05
CA HIS A 140 -10.43 0.23 -7.69
C HIS A 140 -10.44 1.62 -7.02
N LEU A 141 -11.51 1.99 -6.28
CA LEU A 141 -11.59 3.26 -5.56
C LEU A 141 -10.67 3.30 -4.33
N PHE A 142 -10.18 2.15 -3.89
CA PHE A 142 -9.21 2.01 -2.80
C PHE A 142 -7.75 2.00 -3.29
N ASN A 143 -7.52 2.03 -4.61
CA ASN A 143 -6.19 2.14 -5.17
C ASN A 143 -5.79 3.64 -5.26
N PRO A 144 -4.72 4.09 -4.58
CA PRO A 144 -4.30 5.50 -4.58
C PRO A 144 -3.90 6.02 -5.96
N LYS A 145 -3.52 5.15 -6.90
CA LYS A 145 -3.26 5.52 -8.30
C LYS A 145 -4.53 5.97 -9.02
N ASN A 146 -5.71 5.53 -8.58
CA ASN A 146 -7.00 5.87 -9.16
C ASN A 146 -7.59 7.13 -8.52
N LYS A 147 -7.15 8.31 -8.98
CA LYS A 147 -7.69 9.62 -8.54
C LYS A 147 -9.01 10.01 -9.25
N LEU A 148 -9.78 9.03 -9.71
CA LEU A 148 -10.99 9.26 -10.47
C LEU A 148 -12.12 9.88 -9.62
N LYS A 149 -12.95 10.69 -10.28
CA LYS A 149 -14.18 11.19 -9.67
C LYS A 149 -15.17 10.02 -9.52
N ILE A 150 -15.75 9.90 -8.34
CA ILE A 150 -16.78 8.88 -8.09
C ILE A 150 -18.05 9.25 -8.88
N THR A 151 -18.51 8.33 -9.70
CA THR A 151 -19.74 8.50 -10.49
C THR A 151 -20.99 8.30 -9.64
N ASP A 152 -22.14 8.79 -10.11
CA ASP A 152 -23.43 8.57 -9.43
C ASP A 152 -23.76 7.08 -9.28
N ALA A 153 -23.44 6.27 -10.28
CA ALA A 153 -23.65 4.82 -10.25
C ALA A 153 -22.79 4.15 -9.17
N GLU A 154 -21.52 4.54 -9.04
CA GLU A 154 -20.64 4.05 -7.97
C GLU A 154 -21.13 4.52 -6.60
N ASN A 155 -21.55 5.77 -6.47
CA ASN A 155 -22.10 6.29 -5.21
C ASN A 155 -23.38 5.55 -4.79
N MET A 156 -24.23 5.16 -5.75
CA MET A 156 -25.38 4.30 -5.46
C MET A 156 -24.95 2.92 -4.94
N LYS A 157 -23.91 2.30 -5.52
CA LYS A 157 -23.36 1.03 -5.03
C LYS A 157 -22.78 1.17 -3.63
N ILE A 158 -22.04 2.25 -3.34
CA ILE A 158 -21.52 2.54 -1.99
C ILE A 158 -22.67 2.61 -0.96
N LYS A 159 -23.74 3.35 -1.29
CA LYS A 159 -24.94 3.45 -0.44
C LYS A 159 -25.59 2.08 -0.20
N LYS A 160 -25.62 1.22 -1.21
CA LYS A 160 -26.14 -0.14 -1.11
C LYS A 160 -25.28 -1.01 -0.21
N ILE A 161 -23.95 -0.99 -0.37
CA ILE A 161 -23.01 -1.71 0.50
C ILE A 161 -23.19 -1.29 1.96
N LEU A 162 -23.24 0.02 2.23
CA LEU A 162 -23.45 0.56 3.57
C LEU A 162 -24.74 0.07 4.23
N LYS A 163 -25.78 -0.19 3.44
CA LYS A 163 -27.09 -0.62 3.92
C LYS A 163 -27.25 -2.14 4.02
N GLU A 164 -26.75 -2.88 3.02
CA GLU A 164 -27.13 -4.27 2.79
C GLU A 164 -26.02 -5.29 3.08
N TRP A 165 -24.75 -4.88 3.05
CA TRP A 165 -23.65 -5.80 3.35
C TRP A 165 -23.44 -5.92 4.86
N PHE A 166 -23.42 -7.13 5.38
CA PHE A 166 -23.18 -7.45 6.79
C PHE A 166 -21.99 -8.40 6.90
N SER A 167 -20.88 -7.92 7.42
CA SER A 167 -19.70 -8.73 7.72
C SER A 167 -18.80 -8.02 8.73
N PRO A 168 -17.92 -8.73 9.44
CA PRO A 168 -16.91 -8.11 10.28
C PRO A 168 -15.98 -7.16 9.49
N LEU A 169 -15.61 -7.55 8.28
CA LEU A 169 -14.80 -6.73 7.38
C LEU A 169 -15.49 -5.40 7.03
N LYS A 170 -16.83 -5.41 6.82
CA LYS A 170 -17.57 -4.17 6.61
C LYS A 170 -17.46 -3.21 7.79
N ASN A 171 -17.46 -3.73 9.01
CA ASN A 171 -17.36 -2.89 10.21
C ASN A 171 -16.04 -2.12 10.24
N GLU A 172 -14.94 -2.76 9.81
CA GLU A 172 -13.64 -2.11 9.65
C GLU A 172 -13.63 -1.11 8.51
N TRP A 173 -14.30 -1.40 7.39
CA TRP A 173 -14.35 -0.54 6.20
C TRP A 173 -15.43 0.55 6.25
N TYR A 174 -16.28 0.55 7.25
CA TYR A 174 -17.39 1.48 7.38
C TYR A 174 -16.99 2.96 7.30
N PRO A 175 -15.94 3.44 8.01
CA PRO A 175 -15.50 4.83 7.92
C PRO A 175 -15.07 5.21 6.50
N TYR A 176 -14.33 4.35 5.83
CA TYR A 176 -13.78 4.57 4.49
C TYR A 176 -14.88 4.59 3.43
N LEU A 177 -15.87 3.69 3.53
CA LEU A 177 -17.04 3.69 2.67
C LEU A 177 -17.86 4.99 2.83
N HIS A 178 -17.99 5.50 4.06
CA HIS A 178 -18.62 6.81 4.31
C HIS A 178 -17.81 7.97 3.73
N TYR A 179 -16.49 7.91 3.81
CA TYR A 179 -15.63 8.91 3.20
C TYR A 179 -15.80 8.93 1.67
N LEU A 180 -15.77 7.75 1.02
CA LEU A 180 -16.04 7.62 -0.42
C LEU A 180 -17.43 8.17 -0.79
N LYS A 181 -18.47 7.82 -0.02
CA LYS A 181 -19.83 8.35 -0.23
C LYS A 181 -19.83 9.89 -0.24
N LYS A 182 -19.20 10.53 0.76
CA LYS A 182 -19.12 12.00 0.83
C LYS A 182 -18.39 12.61 -0.36
N ARG A 183 -17.37 11.93 -0.88
CA ARG A 183 -16.66 12.37 -2.09
C ARG A 183 -17.54 12.29 -3.33
N GLY A 184 -18.39 11.29 -3.44
CA GLY A 184 -19.34 11.15 -4.56
C GLY A 184 -20.56 12.08 -4.49
N GLU A 185 -20.76 12.79 -3.38
CA GLU A 185 -21.86 13.76 -3.20
C GLU A 185 -21.38 15.22 -3.45
N LYS A 186 -20.11 15.44 -3.75
CA LYS A 186 -19.51 16.74 -4.13
C LYS A 186 -19.39 16.86 -5.65
#